data_e4c86ed6e8457c44bf9d7e28680c7926
#
_entry.id   e4c86ed6e8457c44bf9d7e28680c7926
#
_cell.length_a   1.000
_cell.length_b   1.000
_cell.length_c   1.000
_cell.angle_alpha   90.00
_cell.angle_beta   90.00
_cell.angle_gamma   90.00
#
_symmetry.space_group_name_H-M   'P 1'
#
loop_
_entity.id
_entity.type
_entity.pdbx_description
1 polymer ?
#
loop_
_entity_poly.entity_id
_entity_poly.type
_entity_poly.pdbx_seq_one_letter_code
_entity_poly.pdbx_strand_id
1 'polypeptide(L)'
;MKKELNFELLKSLYKVFSPSMNEKKMRRFIKRHIDNNIGGVTIVQDKAGNLLITKGESDSYPCICAHMDQVQHLHPKDFTCVENDDMIFGYSPKERKQCGLGADDKNGLFIALECLASYDAIKCAFFVGEEIGCKGSGAVDISFFDDCRYCIQIDRRGNSDMVTDIYSEMCSEEFINDVDCHSHGYEISDGLMTDVAELRERGVEVSCINLSCGYYEPHTDYEFTSKSDLHKCYDFVCHIIENCTKKYKYEYFGGSRYNFFGHSHESGDDNQYWLDFIHDEINDYLSFYEDAEFEEVLDDLSYNGLTDNVDYGDIVRIYDNVKAELKEKSELEEV
;
A
#
# COMPACT_ATOMS: atom_id res chain seq x y z
N MET A 1 5.26 -13.54 -25.33
CA MET A 1 6.29 -12.47 -25.20
C MET A 1 5.93 -11.69 -23.95
N LYS A 2 6.88 -11.47 -23.03
CA LYS A 2 6.62 -10.60 -21.87
C LYS A 2 6.27 -9.20 -22.41
N LYS A 3 5.23 -8.58 -21.81
CA LYS A 3 4.86 -7.21 -22.16
C LYS A 3 5.98 -6.28 -21.68
N GLU A 4 6.40 -5.36 -22.52
CA GLU A 4 7.27 -4.28 -22.12
C GLU A 4 6.45 -3.23 -21.35
N LEU A 5 6.84 -2.91 -20.12
CA LEU A 5 6.16 -1.92 -19.29
C LEU A 5 6.48 -0.50 -19.72
N ASN A 6 5.51 0.39 -19.63
CA ASN A 6 5.66 1.79 -20.03
C ASN A 6 6.26 2.64 -18.88
N PHE A 7 7.56 2.54 -18.66
CA PHE A 7 8.24 3.34 -17.62
C PHE A 7 8.15 4.86 -17.81
N GLU A 8 7.78 5.36 -19.00
CA GLU A 8 7.48 6.79 -19.18
C GLU A 8 6.17 7.19 -18.48
N LEU A 9 5.19 6.28 -18.44
CA LEU A 9 3.97 6.46 -17.63
C LEU A 9 4.32 6.53 -16.14
N LEU A 10 5.15 5.59 -15.66
CA LEU A 10 5.60 5.57 -14.26
C LEU A 10 6.31 6.87 -13.88
N LYS A 11 7.30 7.30 -14.67
CA LYS A 11 8.00 8.57 -14.45
C LYS A 11 7.06 9.80 -14.52
N SER A 12 5.99 9.70 -15.28
CA SER A 12 4.96 10.74 -15.33
C SER A 12 4.09 10.77 -14.07
N LEU A 13 3.78 9.61 -13.49
CA LEU A 13 3.10 9.51 -12.19
C LEU A 13 3.96 10.13 -11.08
N TYR A 14 5.25 9.81 -11.02
CA TYR A 14 6.17 10.39 -10.02
C TYR A 14 6.25 11.93 -10.07
N LYS A 15 6.08 12.52 -11.25
CA LYS A 15 6.06 13.99 -11.40
C LYS A 15 4.78 14.65 -10.87
N VAL A 16 3.75 13.87 -10.59
CA VAL A 16 2.50 14.40 -10.03
C VAL A 16 2.61 14.43 -8.51
N PHE A 17 2.82 15.60 -7.94
CA PHE A 17 2.79 15.78 -6.49
C PHE A 17 1.36 15.69 -5.96
N SER A 18 1.13 14.76 -5.03
CA SER A 18 -0.19 14.40 -4.49
C SER A 18 -0.14 14.10 -2.99
N PRO A 19 0.15 15.08 -2.13
CA PRO A 19 0.16 14.83 -0.69
C PRO A 19 -1.25 14.46 -0.20
N SER A 20 -1.32 13.72 0.92
CA SER A 20 -2.57 13.26 1.52
C SER A 20 -3.62 14.37 1.60
N MET A 21 -4.86 14.05 1.28
CA MET A 21 -6.01 14.96 1.15
C MET A 21 -5.88 16.04 0.06
N ASN A 22 -4.86 15.97 -0.78
CA ASN A 22 -4.69 16.89 -1.91
C ASN A 22 -4.35 16.17 -3.24
N GLU A 23 -4.97 15.03 -3.47
CA GLU A 23 -4.76 14.15 -4.64
C GLU A 23 -5.45 14.64 -5.92
N LYS A 24 -6.03 15.84 -5.91
CA LYS A 24 -6.78 16.39 -7.07
C LYS A 24 -5.98 16.38 -8.37
N LYS A 25 -4.66 16.60 -8.30
CA LYS A 25 -3.77 16.54 -9.47
C LYS A 25 -3.61 15.11 -9.97
N MET A 26 -3.44 14.15 -9.06
CA MET A 26 -3.30 12.73 -9.38
C MET A 26 -4.61 12.20 -10.00
N ARG A 27 -5.76 12.46 -9.39
CA ARG A 27 -7.07 12.11 -9.98
C ARG A 27 -7.25 12.62 -11.40
N ARG A 28 -6.87 13.89 -11.64
CA ARG A 28 -6.95 14.48 -12.96
C ARG A 28 -5.99 13.84 -13.97
N PHE A 29 -4.79 13.49 -13.52
CA PHE A 29 -3.79 12.79 -14.33
C PHE A 29 -4.32 11.41 -14.75
N ILE A 30 -4.79 10.60 -13.79
CA ILE A 30 -5.32 9.25 -14.03
C ILE A 30 -6.50 9.29 -15.01
N LYS A 31 -7.50 10.15 -14.74
CA LYS A 31 -8.67 10.30 -15.64
C LYS A 31 -8.24 10.63 -17.06
N ARG A 32 -7.35 11.62 -17.24
CA ARG A 32 -6.85 12.00 -18.56
C ARG A 32 -6.07 10.89 -19.24
N HIS A 33 -5.26 10.13 -18.47
CA HIS A 33 -4.52 9.01 -19.02
C HIS A 33 -5.48 7.93 -19.53
N ILE A 34 -6.50 7.58 -18.77
CA ILE A 34 -7.52 6.58 -19.15
C ILE A 34 -8.29 7.08 -20.38
N ASP A 35 -8.82 8.29 -20.35
CA ASP A 35 -9.61 8.87 -21.46
C ASP A 35 -8.84 8.87 -22.79
N ASN A 36 -7.52 9.07 -22.74
CA ASN A 36 -6.70 9.16 -23.95
C ASN A 36 -6.18 7.81 -24.46
N ASN A 37 -6.07 6.79 -23.60
CA ASN A 37 -5.31 5.59 -23.93
C ASN A 37 -6.09 4.29 -23.73
N ILE A 38 -7.19 4.27 -22.96
CA ILE A 38 -7.88 3.04 -22.57
C ILE A 38 -9.38 3.19 -22.84
N GLY A 39 -9.90 2.40 -23.77
CA GLY A 39 -11.33 2.40 -24.12
C GLY A 39 -12.17 1.51 -23.21
N GLY A 40 -13.49 1.70 -23.22
CA GLY A 40 -14.46 0.84 -22.55
C GLY A 40 -14.44 0.94 -21.00
N VAL A 41 -14.01 2.08 -20.47
CA VAL A 41 -13.83 2.32 -19.03
C VAL A 41 -14.89 3.28 -18.51
N THR A 42 -15.49 2.93 -17.38
CA THR A 42 -16.34 3.81 -16.58
C THR A 42 -15.58 4.22 -15.32
N ILE A 43 -15.53 5.51 -15.04
CA ILE A 43 -14.88 6.06 -13.84
C ILE A 43 -15.92 6.78 -12.99
N VAL A 44 -16.09 6.34 -11.76
CA VAL A 44 -16.90 7.01 -10.75
C VAL A 44 -15.97 7.63 -9.73
N GLN A 45 -16.08 8.92 -9.49
CA GLN A 45 -15.43 9.57 -8.37
C GLN A 45 -16.46 9.71 -7.25
N ASP A 46 -16.17 9.13 -6.10
CA ASP A 46 -17.04 9.23 -4.94
C ASP A 46 -16.88 10.59 -4.19
N LYS A 47 -17.60 10.75 -3.08
CA LYS A 47 -17.59 11.99 -2.28
C LYS A 47 -16.28 12.20 -1.53
N ALA A 48 -15.58 11.14 -1.17
CA ALA A 48 -14.28 11.20 -0.51
C ALA A 48 -13.19 11.62 -1.51
N GLY A 49 -13.40 11.34 -2.79
CA GLY A 49 -12.46 11.62 -3.87
C GLY A 49 -11.77 10.36 -4.41
N ASN A 50 -12.17 9.18 -3.99
CA ASN A 50 -11.70 7.92 -4.55
C ASN A 50 -12.09 7.82 -6.03
N LEU A 51 -11.33 7.07 -6.81
CA LEU A 51 -11.67 6.70 -8.17
C LEU A 51 -12.03 5.22 -8.24
N LEU A 52 -13.28 4.93 -8.53
CA LEU A 52 -13.80 3.59 -8.74
C LEU A 52 -13.93 3.35 -10.24
N ILE A 53 -13.19 2.41 -10.76
CA ILE A 53 -12.96 2.22 -12.19
C ILE A 53 -13.43 0.82 -12.57
N THR A 54 -14.27 0.74 -13.60
CA THR A 54 -14.74 -0.53 -14.17
C THR A 54 -14.48 -0.53 -15.66
N LYS A 55 -13.83 -1.56 -16.17
CA LYS A 55 -13.65 -1.81 -17.60
C LYS A 55 -14.38 -3.09 -18.01
N GLY A 56 -15.08 -3.01 -19.14
CA GLY A 56 -15.80 -4.14 -19.73
C GLY A 56 -17.01 -4.63 -18.92
N GLU A 57 -17.56 -5.73 -19.35
CA GLU A 57 -18.71 -6.40 -18.69
C GLU A 57 -18.31 -7.81 -18.24
N SER A 58 -18.57 -8.14 -16.98
CA SER A 58 -18.31 -9.44 -16.39
C SER A 58 -19.24 -9.66 -15.19
N ASP A 59 -19.61 -10.90 -14.92
CA ASP A 59 -20.32 -11.27 -13.69
C ASP A 59 -19.39 -11.30 -12.47
N SER A 60 -18.08 -11.25 -12.71
CA SER A 60 -17.06 -11.33 -11.66
C SER A 60 -15.73 -10.73 -12.11
N TYR A 61 -15.24 -9.72 -11.40
CA TYR A 61 -14.04 -8.95 -11.75
C TYR A 61 -12.83 -9.25 -10.84
N PRO A 62 -11.60 -9.34 -11.38
CA PRO A 62 -10.43 -9.07 -10.55
C PRO A 62 -10.44 -7.59 -10.17
N CYS A 63 -10.06 -7.27 -8.94
CA CYS A 63 -9.98 -5.89 -8.48
C CYS A 63 -8.55 -5.57 -8.03
N ILE A 64 -7.99 -4.47 -8.53
CA ILE A 64 -6.70 -3.94 -8.09
C ILE A 64 -6.93 -2.65 -7.30
N CYS A 65 -6.36 -2.59 -6.11
CA CYS A 65 -6.40 -1.44 -5.21
C CYS A 65 -5.03 -0.76 -5.16
N ALA A 66 -5.01 0.55 -5.04
CA ALA A 66 -3.83 1.38 -4.85
C ALA A 66 -4.25 2.71 -4.22
N HIS A 67 -3.32 3.45 -3.63
CA HIS A 67 -3.64 4.79 -3.16
C HIS A 67 -3.01 5.89 -4.01
N MET A 68 -3.56 7.10 -3.92
CA MET A 68 -3.19 8.22 -4.76
C MET A 68 -2.35 9.27 -4.05
N ASP A 69 -2.26 9.20 -2.74
CA ASP A 69 -1.48 10.13 -1.94
C ASP A 69 -0.04 9.69 -1.73
N GLN A 70 0.73 10.51 -1.11
CA GLN A 70 2.12 10.30 -0.73
C GLN A 70 2.45 11.15 0.50
N VAL A 71 3.36 10.69 1.34
CA VAL A 71 3.76 11.37 2.58
C VAL A 71 4.60 12.62 2.36
N GLN A 72 5.37 12.70 1.28
CA GLN A 72 6.27 13.82 1.07
C GLN A 72 5.51 15.16 1.02
N HIS A 73 5.83 16.08 1.92
CA HIS A 73 5.20 17.41 1.97
C HIS A 73 5.75 18.38 0.95
N LEU A 74 6.96 18.13 0.45
CA LEU A 74 7.64 18.99 -0.49
C LEU A 74 7.99 18.23 -1.76
N HIS A 75 7.72 18.87 -2.88
CA HIS A 75 8.11 18.37 -4.18
C HIS A 75 8.87 19.51 -4.89
N PRO A 76 10.18 19.38 -5.09
CA PRO A 76 10.96 20.43 -5.73
C PRO A 76 10.40 20.79 -7.10
N LYS A 77 10.37 22.08 -7.43
CA LYS A 77 9.85 22.55 -8.72
C LYS A 77 10.59 22.03 -9.93
N ASP A 78 11.82 21.64 -9.73
CA ASP A 78 12.73 21.07 -10.73
C ASP A 78 12.92 19.55 -10.54
N PHE A 79 11.96 18.91 -9.85
CA PHE A 79 11.94 17.46 -9.68
C PHE A 79 12.11 16.75 -11.03
N THR A 80 13.00 15.79 -11.06
CA THR A 80 13.22 14.91 -12.21
C THR A 80 13.48 13.50 -11.73
N CYS A 81 13.05 12.53 -12.52
CA CYS A 81 13.44 11.14 -12.30
C CYS A 81 14.81 10.91 -12.90
N VAL A 82 15.70 10.36 -12.12
CA VAL A 82 16.99 9.83 -12.60
C VAL A 82 16.85 8.32 -12.73
N GLU A 83 17.33 7.79 -13.81
CA GLU A 83 17.19 6.38 -14.17
C GLU A 83 18.56 5.81 -14.49
N ASN A 84 18.85 4.63 -14.00
CA ASN A 84 19.95 3.80 -14.46
C ASN A 84 19.39 2.47 -15.02
N ASP A 85 20.22 1.44 -15.16
CA ASP A 85 19.83 0.16 -15.76
C ASP A 85 18.61 -0.47 -15.04
N ASP A 86 18.53 -0.40 -13.73
CA ASP A 86 17.46 -1.02 -12.94
C ASP A 86 16.69 -0.05 -12.02
N MET A 87 17.31 1.01 -11.55
CA MET A 87 16.71 1.89 -10.54
C MET A 87 16.16 3.19 -11.13
N ILE A 88 15.06 3.67 -10.53
CA ILE A 88 14.54 5.02 -10.73
C ILE A 88 14.46 5.70 -9.36
N PHE A 89 14.97 6.92 -9.25
CA PHE A 89 14.88 7.74 -8.04
C PHE A 89 14.62 9.22 -8.37
N GLY A 90 14.08 9.95 -7.40
CA GLY A 90 13.80 11.37 -7.53
C GLY A 90 15.04 12.23 -7.29
N TYR A 91 15.18 13.33 -8.00
CA TYR A 91 16.32 14.25 -7.87
C TYR A 91 15.92 15.69 -8.13
N SER A 92 16.49 16.60 -7.35
CA SER A 92 16.43 18.05 -7.62
C SER A 92 17.81 18.55 -8.10
N PRO A 93 17.97 18.89 -9.39
CA PRO A 93 19.20 19.42 -9.93
C PRO A 93 19.67 20.73 -9.28
N LYS A 94 18.72 21.60 -8.87
CA LYS A 94 19.05 22.88 -8.21
C LYS A 94 19.54 22.67 -6.79
N GLU A 95 18.87 21.82 -6.05
CA GLU A 95 19.23 21.52 -4.66
C GLU A 95 20.38 20.50 -4.58
N ARG A 96 20.68 19.83 -5.69
CA ARG A 96 21.71 18.79 -5.83
C ARG A 96 21.55 17.66 -4.82
N LYS A 97 20.28 17.28 -4.57
CA LYS A 97 19.95 16.22 -3.64
C LYS A 97 18.90 15.27 -4.24
N GLN A 98 18.87 14.07 -3.70
CA GLN A 98 17.78 13.11 -3.91
C GLN A 98 16.53 13.64 -3.22
N CYS A 99 15.37 13.26 -3.70
CA CYS A 99 14.08 13.60 -3.12
C CYS A 99 13.09 12.45 -3.36
N GLY A 100 12.18 12.25 -2.43
CA GLY A 100 11.22 11.15 -2.49
C GLY A 100 10.41 11.12 -3.77
N LEU A 101 10.17 9.94 -4.28
CA LEU A 101 9.39 9.67 -5.49
C LEU A 101 7.87 9.72 -5.21
N GLY A 102 7.44 9.29 -4.00
CA GLY A 102 6.11 8.81 -3.75
C GLY A 102 5.85 7.53 -4.56
N ALA A 103 6.84 6.62 -4.60
CA ALA A 103 6.70 5.31 -5.23
C ALA A 103 5.69 4.45 -4.49
N ASP A 104 5.59 4.65 -3.24
CA ASP A 104 4.48 4.39 -2.33
C ASP A 104 3.36 5.43 -2.58
N ASP A 105 2.18 5.16 -3.20
CA ASP A 105 1.88 3.93 -3.94
C ASP A 105 1.70 4.17 -5.46
N LYS A 106 2.53 5.02 -6.06
CA LYS A 106 2.49 5.25 -7.51
C LYS A 106 2.95 4.02 -8.32
N ASN A 107 3.67 3.07 -7.66
CA ASN A 107 3.99 1.79 -8.25
C ASN A 107 2.73 0.93 -8.41
N GLY A 108 1.87 0.87 -7.41
CA GLY A 108 0.59 0.18 -7.50
C GLY A 108 -0.35 0.84 -8.51
N LEU A 109 -0.44 2.18 -8.50
CA LEU A 109 -1.19 2.91 -9.52
C LEU A 109 -0.71 2.56 -10.94
N PHE A 110 0.60 2.48 -11.14
CA PHE A 110 1.20 2.13 -12.44
C PHE A 110 0.82 0.72 -12.87
N ILE A 111 1.00 -0.28 -11.99
CA ILE A 111 0.64 -1.67 -12.29
C ILE A 111 -0.87 -1.79 -12.58
N ALA A 112 -1.70 -1.12 -11.80
CA ALA A 112 -3.14 -1.12 -12.01
C ALA A 112 -3.53 -0.53 -13.37
N LEU A 113 -2.90 0.57 -13.79
CA LEU A 113 -3.13 1.18 -15.11
C LEU A 113 -2.65 0.32 -16.27
N GLU A 114 -1.50 -0.38 -16.11
CA GLU A 114 -0.99 -1.34 -17.07
C GLU A 114 -1.93 -2.57 -17.21
N CYS A 115 -2.48 -3.06 -16.10
CA CYS A 115 -3.48 -4.12 -16.10
C CYS A 115 -4.81 -3.64 -16.73
N LEU A 116 -5.27 -2.44 -16.39
CA LEU A 116 -6.47 -1.83 -16.97
C LEU A 116 -6.35 -1.70 -18.50
N ALA A 117 -5.16 -1.40 -19.01
CA ALA A 117 -4.90 -1.37 -20.44
C ALA A 117 -4.92 -2.76 -21.09
N SER A 118 -4.51 -3.80 -20.36
CA SER A 118 -4.25 -5.15 -20.89
C SER A 118 -5.45 -6.08 -20.86
N TYR A 119 -6.32 -5.95 -19.86
CA TYR A 119 -7.45 -6.86 -19.64
C TYR A 119 -8.77 -6.25 -20.10
N ASP A 120 -9.67 -7.09 -20.64
CA ASP A 120 -10.96 -6.65 -21.17
C ASP A 120 -11.98 -6.38 -20.06
N ALA A 121 -11.89 -7.11 -18.94
CA ALA A 121 -12.78 -6.97 -17.79
C ALA A 121 -11.99 -6.93 -16.49
N ILE A 122 -11.97 -5.77 -15.82
CA ILE A 122 -11.21 -5.53 -14.59
C ILE A 122 -11.80 -4.34 -13.84
N LYS A 123 -11.70 -4.34 -12.53
CA LYS A 123 -11.95 -3.20 -11.67
C LYS A 123 -10.66 -2.66 -11.06
N CYS A 124 -10.61 -1.35 -10.85
CA CYS A 124 -9.58 -0.72 -10.03
C CYS A 124 -10.24 0.23 -9.03
N ALA A 125 -9.73 0.26 -7.81
CA ALA A 125 -10.14 1.20 -6.77
C ALA A 125 -8.90 1.99 -6.33
N PHE A 126 -8.91 3.31 -6.55
CA PHE A 126 -7.81 4.19 -6.16
C PHE A 126 -8.27 5.10 -5.05
N PHE A 127 -7.64 4.96 -3.89
CA PHE A 127 -8.05 5.61 -2.66
C PHE A 127 -7.31 6.93 -2.42
N VAL A 128 -7.85 7.75 -1.54
CA VAL A 128 -7.26 9.00 -1.04
C VAL A 128 -6.94 8.84 0.44
N GLY A 129 -5.86 9.51 0.91
CA GLY A 129 -5.55 9.62 2.32
C GLY A 129 -5.29 8.25 2.98
N GLU A 130 -4.63 7.33 2.30
CA GLU A 130 -4.17 6.06 2.88
C GLU A 130 -3.18 6.33 3.99
N GLU A 131 -2.16 7.12 3.71
CA GLU A 131 -1.02 7.51 4.53
C GLU A 131 -1.39 8.24 5.85
N ILE A 132 -2.63 8.66 5.97
CA ILE A 132 -3.19 9.30 7.16
C ILE A 132 -4.38 8.50 7.73
N GLY A 133 -4.31 7.17 7.59
CA GLY A 133 -5.25 6.21 8.13
C GLY A 133 -6.42 5.86 7.23
N CYS A 134 -6.13 5.41 6.01
CA CYS A 134 -7.08 4.78 5.08
C CYS A 134 -8.40 5.55 4.90
N LYS A 135 -8.35 6.90 4.88
CA LYS A 135 -9.56 7.76 4.86
C LYS A 135 -10.47 7.48 3.68
N GLY A 136 -9.87 7.15 2.53
CA GLY A 136 -10.60 6.86 1.31
C GLY A 136 -11.33 5.53 1.36
N SER A 137 -10.63 4.45 1.66
CA SER A 137 -11.22 3.12 1.80
C SER A 137 -12.20 3.04 2.96
N GLY A 138 -11.95 3.79 4.05
CA GLY A 138 -12.88 3.97 5.16
C GLY A 138 -14.21 4.65 4.78
N ALA A 139 -14.27 5.39 3.67
CA ALA A 139 -15.45 6.12 3.21
C ALA A 139 -16.10 5.57 1.94
N VAL A 140 -15.46 4.61 1.24
CA VAL A 140 -15.94 4.08 -0.03
C VAL A 140 -17.25 3.31 0.12
N ASP A 141 -18.11 3.30 -0.89
CA ASP A 141 -19.26 2.39 -0.96
C ASP A 141 -18.77 0.96 -1.27
N ILE A 142 -18.82 0.09 -0.26
CA ILE A 142 -18.34 -1.29 -0.39
C ILE A 142 -19.13 -2.12 -1.40
N SER A 143 -20.33 -1.71 -1.80
CA SER A 143 -21.10 -2.39 -2.85
C SER A 143 -20.38 -2.44 -4.20
N PHE A 144 -19.39 -1.56 -4.41
CA PHE A 144 -18.51 -1.62 -5.59
C PHE A 144 -17.76 -2.97 -5.69
N PHE A 145 -17.52 -3.63 -4.57
CA PHE A 145 -16.76 -4.88 -4.50
C PHE A 145 -17.63 -6.15 -4.54
N ASP A 146 -18.97 -6.03 -4.58
CA ASP A 146 -19.89 -7.16 -4.52
C ASP A 146 -19.71 -8.17 -5.67
N ASP A 147 -19.31 -7.70 -6.84
CA ASP A 147 -19.01 -8.51 -8.01
C ASP A 147 -17.52 -8.75 -8.25
N CYS A 148 -16.67 -8.45 -7.27
CA CYS A 148 -15.24 -8.77 -7.34
C CYS A 148 -14.99 -10.24 -6.99
N ARG A 149 -13.95 -10.82 -7.61
CA ARG A 149 -13.44 -12.16 -7.32
C ARG A 149 -12.56 -12.18 -6.08
N TYR A 150 -11.76 -11.16 -5.96
CA TYR A 150 -10.79 -10.84 -4.91
C TYR A 150 -10.35 -9.38 -5.08
N CYS A 151 -9.63 -8.85 -4.07
CA CYS A 151 -8.97 -7.56 -4.15
C CYS A 151 -7.46 -7.73 -3.94
N ILE A 152 -6.64 -7.14 -4.80
CA ILE A 152 -5.19 -7.10 -4.67
C ILE A 152 -4.78 -5.65 -4.47
N GLN A 153 -4.21 -5.32 -3.32
CA GLN A 153 -3.47 -4.07 -3.15
C GLN A 153 -2.03 -4.31 -3.58
N ILE A 154 -1.38 -3.30 -4.13
CA ILE A 154 -0.03 -3.40 -4.66
C ILE A 154 0.78 -2.28 -4.00
N ASP A 155 0.90 -2.39 -2.68
CA ASP A 155 1.37 -1.32 -1.83
C ASP A 155 2.18 -1.90 -0.65
N ARG A 156 3.27 -2.57 -0.99
CA ARG A 156 4.23 -3.06 -0.01
C ARG A 156 5.64 -2.86 -0.55
N ARG A 157 6.55 -2.37 0.30
CA ARG A 157 7.98 -2.26 -0.01
C ARG A 157 8.60 -3.61 -0.36
N GLY A 158 9.74 -3.59 -1.04
CA GLY A 158 10.49 -4.79 -1.38
C GLY A 158 9.90 -5.52 -2.58
N ASN A 159 10.17 -6.83 -2.66
CA ASN A 159 9.86 -7.61 -3.87
C ASN A 159 9.37 -9.03 -3.60
N SER A 160 9.07 -9.39 -2.35
CA SER A 160 8.81 -10.79 -2.01
C SER A 160 7.64 -11.02 -1.05
N ASP A 161 7.01 -10.00 -0.50
CA ASP A 161 5.96 -10.18 0.46
C ASP A 161 4.59 -10.26 -0.22
N MET A 162 3.84 -11.30 0.10
CA MET A 162 2.40 -11.40 -0.09
C MET A 162 1.74 -11.36 1.28
N VAL A 163 1.24 -10.19 1.66
CA VAL A 163 0.58 -9.98 2.94
C VAL A 163 -0.81 -10.58 2.88
N THR A 164 -1.09 -11.51 3.78
CA THR A 164 -2.36 -12.24 3.89
C THR A 164 -3.03 -12.05 5.24
N ASP A 165 -2.34 -11.46 6.20
CA ASP A 165 -2.82 -11.17 7.54
C ASP A 165 -2.45 -9.74 7.93
N ILE A 166 -3.45 -8.99 8.40
CA ILE A 166 -3.31 -7.70 9.07
C ILE A 166 -4.35 -7.71 10.18
N TYR A 167 -3.92 -7.91 11.43
CA TYR A 167 -4.77 -8.10 12.62
C TYR A 167 -5.70 -9.33 12.54
N SER A 168 -5.93 -9.84 11.36
CA SER A 168 -6.68 -11.07 11.09
C SER A 168 -6.42 -11.51 9.64
N GLU A 169 -6.66 -12.78 9.37
CA GLU A 169 -6.58 -13.30 8.02
C GLU A 169 -7.48 -12.51 7.06
N MET A 170 -6.94 -12.13 5.91
CA MET A 170 -7.66 -11.35 4.89
C MET A 170 -8.12 -12.19 3.71
N CYS A 171 -7.68 -13.43 3.59
CA CYS A 171 -7.97 -14.27 2.44
C CYS A 171 -8.15 -15.75 2.82
N SER A 172 -8.84 -16.50 1.95
CA SER A 172 -9.06 -17.93 2.15
C SER A 172 -7.83 -18.76 1.79
N GLU A 173 -7.66 -19.90 2.45
CA GLU A 173 -6.63 -20.89 2.07
C GLU A 173 -6.75 -21.31 0.59
N GLU A 174 -7.97 -21.40 0.07
CA GLU A 174 -8.19 -21.70 -1.34
C GLU A 174 -7.58 -20.66 -2.27
N PHE A 175 -7.70 -19.36 -1.91
CA PHE A 175 -7.10 -18.29 -2.69
C PHE A 175 -5.58 -18.34 -2.61
N ILE A 176 -5.02 -18.51 -1.41
CA ILE A 176 -3.56 -18.66 -1.20
C ILE A 176 -3.00 -19.78 -2.06
N ASN A 177 -3.65 -20.95 -2.07
CA ASN A 177 -3.22 -22.10 -2.85
C ASN A 177 -3.28 -21.84 -4.37
N ASP A 178 -4.34 -21.19 -4.84
CA ASP A 178 -4.51 -20.92 -6.28
C ASP A 178 -3.60 -19.79 -6.79
N VAL A 179 -3.20 -18.86 -5.91
CA VAL A 179 -2.25 -17.77 -6.22
C VAL A 179 -0.84 -18.31 -6.47
N ASP A 180 -0.43 -19.40 -5.80
CA ASP A 180 0.89 -20.04 -5.94
C ASP A 180 2.07 -19.05 -5.81
N CYS A 181 2.07 -18.25 -4.75
CA CYS A 181 3.02 -17.14 -4.55
C CYS A 181 4.48 -17.60 -4.57
N HIS A 182 4.79 -18.77 -4.00
CA HIS A 182 6.16 -19.28 -3.94
C HIS A 182 6.79 -19.52 -5.32
N SER A 183 6.01 -19.99 -6.30
CA SER A 183 6.50 -20.18 -7.68
C SER A 183 6.85 -18.85 -8.36
N HIS A 184 6.37 -17.73 -7.81
CA HIS A 184 6.66 -16.38 -8.27
C HIS A 184 7.69 -15.63 -7.40
N GLY A 185 8.27 -16.33 -6.41
CA GLY A 185 9.27 -15.78 -5.49
C GLY A 185 8.69 -14.79 -4.49
N TYR A 186 7.43 -15.02 -4.09
CA TYR A 186 6.78 -14.33 -2.99
C TYR A 186 6.59 -15.29 -1.82
N GLU A 187 6.65 -14.74 -0.62
CA GLU A 187 6.42 -15.44 0.65
C GLU A 187 5.20 -14.84 1.33
N ILE A 188 4.45 -15.67 2.04
CA ILE A 188 3.35 -15.22 2.89
C ILE A 188 3.94 -14.41 4.05
N SER A 189 3.36 -13.26 4.29
CA SER A 189 3.83 -12.31 5.31
C SER A 189 2.63 -11.66 6.01
N ASP A 190 2.87 -11.20 7.21
CA ASP A 190 1.98 -10.29 7.93
C ASP A 190 2.28 -8.86 7.51
N GLY A 191 1.32 -7.96 7.70
CA GLY A 191 1.45 -6.57 7.31
C GLY A 191 0.85 -5.61 8.32
N LEU A 192 1.00 -4.35 7.99
CA LEU A 192 0.42 -3.24 8.73
C LEU A 192 -0.82 -2.71 8.01
N MET A 193 -1.41 -1.63 8.54
CA MET A 193 -2.58 -0.96 7.99
C MET A 193 -2.47 -0.76 6.47
N THR A 194 -3.56 -1.04 5.76
CA THR A 194 -3.67 -0.84 4.32
C THR A 194 -5.15 -0.79 3.90
N ASP A 195 -5.44 -0.21 2.76
CA ASP A 195 -6.83 -0.02 2.29
C ASP A 195 -7.61 -1.33 2.19
N VAL A 196 -7.00 -2.44 1.76
CA VAL A 196 -7.72 -3.72 1.66
C VAL A 196 -8.04 -4.32 3.03
N ALA A 197 -7.25 -4.05 4.07
CA ALA A 197 -7.60 -4.41 5.44
C ALA A 197 -8.81 -3.61 5.92
N GLU A 198 -8.82 -2.29 5.70
CA GLU A 198 -9.98 -1.43 5.98
C GLU A 198 -11.24 -1.89 5.24
N LEU A 199 -11.12 -2.27 3.95
CA LEU A 199 -12.23 -2.84 3.19
C LEU A 199 -12.77 -4.12 3.82
N ARG A 200 -11.88 -5.00 4.31
CA ARG A 200 -12.25 -6.24 4.98
C ARG A 200 -13.02 -5.95 6.27
N GLU A 201 -12.54 -5.06 7.11
CA GLU A 201 -13.22 -4.68 8.35
C GLU A 201 -14.60 -4.09 8.10
N ARG A 202 -14.78 -3.40 6.97
CA ARG A 202 -16.06 -2.84 6.56
C ARG A 202 -17.02 -3.83 5.91
N GLY A 203 -16.59 -5.09 5.75
CA GLY A 203 -17.46 -6.18 5.31
C GLY A 203 -17.37 -6.53 3.82
N VAL A 204 -16.26 -6.22 3.15
CA VAL A 204 -15.98 -6.78 1.82
C VAL A 204 -15.76 -8.28 1.97
N GLU A 205 -16.57 -9.11 1.31
CA GLU A 205 -16.65 -10.57 1.51
C GLU A 205 -15.83 -11.37 0.48
N VAL A 206 -14.73 -10.81 0.00
CA VAL A 206 -13.80 -11.51 -0.89
C VAL A 206 -12.40 -11.49 -0.32
N SER A 207 -11.58 -12.47 -0.71
CA SER A 207 -10.18 -12.54 -0.33
C SER A 207 -9.42 -11.29 -0.76
N CYS A 208 -8.61 -10.76 0.15
CA CYS A 208 -7.76 -9.59 -0.05
C CYS A 208 -6.31 -9.95 0.24
N ILE A 209 -5.39 -9.38 -0.51
CA ILE A 209 -3.93 -9.47 -0.28
C ILE A 209 -3.27 -8.14 -0.58
N ASN A 210 -2.07 -7.90 0.00
CA ASN A 210 -1.20 -6.80 -0.38
C ASN A 210 0.16 -7.32 -0.83
N LEU A 211 0.72 -6.78 -1.90
CA LEU A 211 1.93 -7.27 -2.57
C LEU A 211 3.06 -6.26 -2.56
N SER A 212 4.29 -6.75 -2.32
CA SER A 212 5.51 -5.98 -2.58
C SER A 212 5.64 -5.63 -4.05
N CYS A 213 5.93 -4.36 -4.36
CA CYS A 213 5.93 -3.84 -5.73
C CYS A 213 7.20 -3.10 -6.14
N GLY A 214 8.32 -3.40 -5.50
CA GLY A 214 9.64 -2.98 -5.96
C GLY A 214 10.00 -1.53 -5.62
N TYR A 215 9.34 -0.88 -4.66
CA TYR A 215 9.86 0.33 -4.06
C TYR A 215 10.64 0.02 -2.78
N TYR A 216 11.54 0.91 -2.42
CA TYR A 216 12.45 0.79 -1.29
C TYR A 216 12.64 2.16 -0.64
N GLU A 217 12.99 2.18 0.63
CA GLU A 217 13.15 3.39 1.44
C GLU A 217 11.90 4.31 1.39
N PRO A 218 10.68 3.73 1.63
CA PRO A 218 9.45 4.52 1.59
C PRO A 218 9.53 5.68 2.59
N HIS A 219 8.75 6.74 2.34
CA HIS A 219 8.60 7.90 3.21
C HIS A 219 9.86 8.76 3.37
N THR A 220 10.95 8.45 2.66
CA THR A 220 12.21 9.19 2.74
C THR A 220 12.55 9.92 1.43
N ASP A 221 13.53 10.83 1.51
CA ASP A 221 14.14 11.43 0.31
C ASP A 221 14.99 10.43 -0.49
N TYR A 222 15.30 9.25 0.07
CA TYR A 222 16.11 8.21 -0.58
C TYR A 222 15.28 7.14 -1.29
N GLU A 223 13.98 7.30 -1.30
CA GLU A 223 13.05 6.39 -1.95
C GLU A 223 13.43 6.14 -3.41
N PHE A 224 13.40 4.87 -3.81
CA PHE A 224 13.68 4.44 -5.19
C PHE A 224 12.83 3.25 -5.61
N THR A 225 12.71 3.03 -6.90
CA THR A 225 12.05 1.86 -7.48
C THR A 225 13.05 1.02 -8.25
N SER A 226 13.07 -0.31 -8.00
CA SER A 226 13.70 -1.30 -8.86
C SER A 226 12.76 -1.67 -10.00
N LYS A 227 13.21 -1.47 -11.24
CA LYS A 227 12.39 -1.79 -12.43
C LYS A 227 12.17 -3.30 -12.59
N SER A 228 13.17 -4.10 -12.26
CA SER A 228 13.07 -5.56 -12.31
C SER A 228 12.07 -6.10 -11.29
N ASP A 229 12.06 -5.56 -10.07
CA ASP A 229 11.13 -5.98 -9.03
C ASP A 229 9.70 -5.52 -9.31
N LEU A 230 9.53 -4.29 -9.80
CA LEU A 230 8.24 -3.80 -10.27
C LEU A 230 7.68 -4.66 -11.42
N HIS A 231 8.56 -5.08 -12.35
CA HIS A 231 8.17 -5.98 -13.43
C HIS A 231 7.79 -7.38 -12.92
N LYS A 232 8.52 -7.89 -11.91
CA LYS A 232 8.20 -9.14 -11.22
C LYS A 232 6.80 -9.08 -10.60
N CYS A 233 6.48 -7.98 -9.91
CA CYS A 233 5.16 -7.76 -9.34
C CYS A 233 4.07 -7.73 -10.42
N TYR A 234 4.28 -6.99 -11.51
CA TYR A 234 3.35 -6.97 -12.64
C TYR A 234 3.11 -8.37 -13.22
N ASP A 235 4.17 -9.14 -13.46
CA ASP A 235 4.05 -10.52 -13.97
C ASP A 235 3.24 -11.39 -12.99
N PHE A 236 3.44 -11.22 -11.68
CA PHE A 236 2.71 -11.96 -10.66
C PHE A 236 1.22 -11.55 -10.58
N VAL A 237 0.92 -10.26 -10.64
CA VAL A 237 -0.47 -9.77 -10.72
C VAL A 237 -1.17 -10.32 -11.97
N CYS A 238 -0.49 -10.33 -13.12
CA CYS A 238 -1.03 -10.93 -14.33
C CYS A 238 -1.32 -12.43 -14.15
N HIS A 239 -0.40 -13.16 -13.50
CA HIS A 239 -0.61 -14.57 -13.17
C HIS A 239 -1.87 -14.77 -12.32
N ILE A 240 -2.07 -13.97 -11.28
CA ILE A 240 -3.26 -14.05 -10.43
C ILE A 240 -4.54 -13.76 -11.24
N ILE A 241 -4.53 -12.71 -12.07
CA ILE A 241 -5.69 -12.37 -12.90
C ILE A 241 -6.07 -13.50 -13.85
N GLU A 242 -5.08 -14.17 -14.45
CA GLU A 242 -5.27 -15.22 -15.46
C GLU A 242 -5.65 -16.57 -14.85
N ASN A 243 -5.18 -16.89 -13.66
CA ASN A 243 -5.37 -18.21 -13.05
C ASN A 243 -6.44 -18.24 -11.96
N CYS A 244 -6.61 -17.15 -11.19
CA CYS A 244 -7.64 -17.05 -10.17
C CYS A 244 -8.95 -16.53 -10.76
N THR A 245 -9.70 -17.41 -11.47
CA THR A 245 -10.86 -16.99 -12.27
C THR A 245 -12.21 -17.12 -11.57
N LYS A 246 -12.27 -17.75 -10.40
CA LYS A 246 -13.48 -17.89 -9.58
C LYS A 246 -13.57 -16.80 -8.50
N LYS A 247 -14.73 -16.64 -7.89
CA LYS A 247 -14.91 -15.75 -6.74
C LYS A 247 -14.42 -16.44 -5.48
N TYR A 248 -13.42 -15.87 -4.82
CA TYR A 248 -12.84 -16.36 -3.57
C TYR A 248 -13.49 -15.66 -2.39
N LYS A 249 -14.66 -16.17 -2.01
CA LYS A 249 -15.35 -15.65 -0.83
C LYS A 249 -14.52 -15.86 0.42
N TYR A 250 -14.51 -14.86 1.24
CA TYR A 250 -13.92 -14.91 2.57
C TYR A 250 -14.75 -14.05 3.52
N GLU A 251 -15.60 -14.71 4.28
CA GLU A 251 -16.41 -14.03 5.30
C GLU A 251 -15.54 -13.82 6.55
N TYR A 252 -15.62 -12.63 7.09
CA TYR A 252 -14.94 -12.30 8.33
C TYR A 252 -15.67 -12.97 9.50
N PHE A 253 -15.06 -14.00 10.09
CA PHE A 253 -15.54 -14.67 11.31
C PHE A 253 -14.83 -14.13 12.55
N GLY A 254 -14.54 -12.85 12.60
CA GLY A 254 -13.85 -12.22 13.71
C GLY A 254 -14.80 -11.59 14.72
N GLY A 255 -14.46 -11.75 15.99
CA GLY A 255 -15.10 -11.02 17.08
C GLY A 255 -14.85 -9.53 16.94
N SER A 256 -15.85 -8.78 17.34
CA SER A 256 -15.86 -7.34 17.57
C SER A 256 -15.32 -6.46 16.44
N ARG A 257 -16.24 -5.81 15.75
CA ARG A 257 -15.95 -4.70 14.85
C ARG A 257 -15.18 -3.63 15.63
N TYR A 258 -13.87 -3.60 15.47
CA TYR A 258 -13.10 -2.42 15.86
C TYR A 258 -13.31 -1.36 14.80
N ASN A 259 -14.05 -0.32 15.17
CA ASN A 259 -14.07 0.93 14.41
C ASN A 259 -12.70 1.58 14.62
N PHE A 260 -11.80 1.44 13.69
CA PHE A 260 -10.46 2.02 13.71
C PHE A 260 -10.48 3.56 13.86
N PHE A 261 -11.58 4.22 13.54
CA PHE A 261 -11.72 5.68 13.60
C PHE A 261 -13.07 6.19 14.14
N GLY A 262 -13.76 5.50 15.01
CA GLY A 262 -15.07 5.98 15.47
C GLY A 262 -15.48 5.51 16.82
N HIS A 263 -15.15 6.29 17.83
CA HIS A 263 -15.86 6.45 19.12
C HIS A 263 -16.70 5.29 19.66
N SER A 264 -16.25 4.76 20.74
CA SER A 264 -16.81 4.74 22.10
C SER A 264 -16.66 3.40 22.82
N HIS A 265 -15.93 3.48 23.90
CA HIS A 265 -16.16 2.90 25.22
C HIS A 265 -16.49 1.42 25.40
N GLU A 266 -15.60 0.85 26.19
CA GLU A 266 -15.71 -0.18 27.21
C GLU A 266 -15.13 -1.54 26.85
N SER A 267 -13.84 -1.70 27.08
CA SER A 267 -13.27 -2.81 27.88
C SER A 267 -11.74 -2.77 27.87
N GLY A 268 -11.09 -3.25 28.91
CA GLY A 268 -9.68 -3.06 29.26
C GLY A 268 -8.63 -3.74 28.36
N ASP A 269 -8.98 -4.14 27.12
CA ASP A 269 -8.05 -4.76 26.17
C ASP A 269 -7.53 -3.75 25.09
N ASP A 270 -8.20 -2.60 24.92
CA ASP A 270 -7.84 -1.63 23.86
C ASP A 270 -6.43 -1.04 24.05
N ASN A 271 -6.01 -0.84 25.30
CA ASN A 271 -4.72 -0.26 25.61
C ASN A 271 -3.56 -1.22 25.26
N GLN A 272 -3.71 -2.54 25.48
CA GLN A 272 -2.68 -3.52 25.16
C GLN A 272 -2.45 -3.63 23.65
N TYR A 273 -3.53 -3.60 22.88
CA TYR A 273 -3.48 -3.59 21.42
C TYR A 273 -2.63 -2.41 20.87
N TRP A 274 -2.90 -1.19 21.35
CA TRP A 274 -2.14 -0.02 20.92
C TRP A 274 -0.67 -0.07 21.35
N LEU A 275 -0.39 -0.66 22.51
CA LEU A 275 0.98 -0.85 22.99
C LEU A 275 1.74 -1.83 22.09
N ASP A 276 1.11 -2.94 21.71
CA ASP A 276 1.70 -3.95 20.83
C ASP A 276 1.94 -3.36 19.42
N PHE A 277 0.97 -2.60 18.92
CA PHE A 277 1.08 -1.92 17.63
C PHE A 277 2.24 -0.91 17.59
N ILE A 278 2.32 -0.03 18.58
CA ILE A 278 3.42 0.94 18.68
C ILE A 278 4.76 0.26 18.87
N HIS A 279 4.78 -0.89 19.57
CA HIS A 279 5.99 -1.70 19.69
C HIS A 279 6.49 -2.15 18.32
N ASP A 280 5.61 -2.66 17.47
CA ASP A 280 5.97 -3.16 16.14
C ASP A 280 6.42 -2.02 15.22
N GLU A 281 5.74 -0.87 15.24
CA GLU A 281 6.15 0.33 14.49
C GLU A 281 7.55 0.82 14.91
N ILE A 282 7.81 0.91 16.22
CA ILE A 282 9.13 1.31 16.75
C ILE A 282 10.19 0.27 16.36
N ASN A 283 9.88 -1.03 16.44
CA ASN A 283 10.79 -2.10 16.07
C ASN A 283 11.14 -2.03 14.58
N ASP A 284 10.16 -1.82 13.72
CA ASP A 284 10.37 -1.66 12.29
C ASP A 284 11.22 -0.43 12.00
N TYR A 285 10.90 0.71 12.61
CA TYR A 285 11.67 1.95 12.43
C TYR A 285 13.14 1.78 12.86
N LEU A 286 13.38 1.26 14.06
CA LEU A 286 14.74 1.06 14.60
C LEU A 286 15.51 -0.07 13.90
N SER A 287 14.84 -1.03 13.28
CA SER A 287 15.49 -2.05 12.45
C SER A 287 16.12 -1.46 11.19
N PHE A 288 15.59 -0.32 10.71
CA PHE A 288 16.14 0.43 9.57
C PHE A 288 17.09 1.54 9.97
N TYR A 289 16.80 2.20 11.09
CA TYR A 289 17.53 3.37 11.61
C TYR A 289 18.05 3.04 13.00
N GLU A 290 19.06 2.15 13.09
CA GLU A 290 19.59 1.61 14.35
C GLU A 290 20.03 2.68 15.36
N ASP A 291 20.49 3.84 14.86
CA ASP A 291 20.97 4.97 15.67
C ASP A 291 19.90 6.05 15.90
N ALA A 292 18.65 5.84 15.44
CA ALA A 292 17.61 6.86 15.58
C ALA A 292 17.37 7.22 17.06
N GLU A 293 17.25 8.51 17.32
CA GLU A 293 16.92 9.04 18.64
C GLU A 293 15.41 9.01 18.87
N PHE A 294 15.00 9.03 20.13
CA PHE A 294 13.59 8.92 20.52
C PHE A 294 12.70 10.00 19.87
N GLU A 295 13.20 11.23 19.74
CA GLU A 295 12.47 12.32 19.10
C GLU A 295 12.17 12.06 17.64
N GLU A 296 13.05 11.40 16.91
CA GLU A 296 12.84 11.04 15.49
C GLU A 296 11.75 9.99 15.35
N VAL A 297 11.77 8.96 16.21
CA VAL A 297 10.73 7.94 16.27
C VAL A 297 9.39 8.54 16.69
N LEU A 298 9.38 9.42 17.69
CA LEU A 298 8.18 10.08 18.17
C LEU A 298 7.56 10.99 17.10
N ASP A 299 8.40 11.70 16.35
CA ASP A 299 7.93 12.54 15.23
C ASP A 299 7.27 11.67 14.14
N ASP A 300 7.82 10.50 13.83
CA ASP A 300 7.24 9.55 12.87
C ASP A 300 5.90 8.99 13.37
N LEU A 301 5.84 8.50 14.61
CA LEU A 301 4.60 8.02 15.23
C LEU A 301 3.53 9.12 15.30
N SER A 302 3.93 10.34 15.64
CA SER A 302 3.01 11.49 15.71
C SER A 302 2.53 11.90 14.33
N TYR A 303 3.39 11.83 13.34
CA TYR A 303 3.07 12.10 11.95
C TYR A 303 2.01 11.12 11.43
N ASN A 304 2.12 9.85 11.83
CA ASN A 304 1.18 8.80 11.48
C ASN A 304 -0.09 8.78 12.37
N GLY A 305 -0.25 9.76 13.28
CA GLY A 305 -1.42 9.89 14.16
C GLY A 305 -1.51 8.81 15.25
N LEU A 306 -0.43 8.11 15.52
CA LEU A 306 -0.40 6.96 16.44
C LEU A 306 -0.25 7.39 17.89
N THR A 307 0.32 8.56 18.16
CA THR A 307 0.54 9.10 19.52
C THR A 307 -0.74 9.46 20.25
N ASP A 308 -1.85 9.65 19.55
CA ASP A 308 -3.12 10.06 20.14
C ASP A 308 -3.80 8.93 20.94
N ASN A 309 -3.37 7.69 20.74
CA ASN A 309 -4.01 6.49 21.29
C ASN A 309 -3.24 5.86 22.46
N VAL A 310 -2.02 6.32 22.74
CA VAL A 310 -1.13 5.77 23.77
C VAL A 310 -0.51 6.87 24.60
N ASP A 311 -0.35 6.61 25.91
CA ASP A 311 0.31 7.55 26.80
C ASP A 311 1.78 7.74 26.42
N TYR A 312 2.26 8.96 26.44
CA TYR A 312 3.64 9.29 26.09
C TYR A 312 4.67 8.47 26.89
N GLY A 313 4.41 8.19 28.17
CA GLY A 313 5.30 7.38 29.01
C GLY A 313 5.36 5.91 28.56
N ASP A 314 4.30 5.41 27.96
CA ASP A 314 4.28 4.07 27.39
C ASP A 314 5.10 4.01 26.08
N ILE A 315 5.01 5.03 25.22
CA ILE A 315 5.83 5.11 24.01
C ILE A 315 7.33 5.15 24.35
N VAL A 316 7.74 5.94 25.34
CA VAL A 316 9.13 5.97 25.83
C VAL A 316 9.58 4.59 26.29
N ARG A 317 8.75 3.90 27.08
CA ARG A 317 9.09 2.58 27.60
C ARG A 317 9.24 1.55 26.49
N ILE A 318 8.36 1.59 25.47
CA ILE A 318 8.42 0.68 24.32
C ILE A 318 9.70 0.94 23.53
N TYR A 319 10.01 2.19 23.22
CA TYR A 319 11.25 2.57 22.53
C TYR A 319 12.50 2.02 23.23
N ASP A 320 12.61 2.23 24.55
CA ASP A 320 13.75 1.75 25.34
C ASP A 320 13.88 0.21 25.31
N ASN A 321 12.73 -0.50 25.34
CA ASN A 321 12.70 -1.96 25.29
C ASN A 321 13.14 -2.48 23.92
N VAL A 322 12.56 -1.95 22.83
CA VAL A 322 12.91 -2.35 21.47
C VAL A 322 14.38 -2.10 21.17
N LYS A 323 14.89 -0.92 21.56
CA LYS A 323 16.32 -0.58 21.38
C LYS A 323 17.25 -1.53 22.13
N ALA A 324 16.85 -1.99 23.31
CA ALA A 324 17.60 -3.01 24.08
C ALA A 324 17.55 -4.37 23.40
N GLU A 325 16.40 -4.81 22.91
CA GLU A 325 16.22 -6.09 22.21
C GLU A 325 17.03 -6.18 20.90
N LEU A 326 17.01 -5.12 20.10
CA LEU A 326 17.79 -5.04 18.86
C LEU A 326 19.30 -5.09 19.14
N LYS A 327 19.75 -4.42 20.21
CA LYS A 327 21.15 -4.48 20.62
C LYS A 327 21.57 -5.88 21.08
N GLU A 328 20.76 -6.58 21.84
CA GLU A 328 21.03 -7.97 22.25
C GLU A 328 21.11 -8.90 21.04
N LYS A 329 20.22 -8.72 20.03
CA LYS A 329 20.26 -9.49 18.79
C LYS A 329 21.57 -9.25 18.02
N SER A 330 22.01 -8.02 17.87
CA SER A 330 23.25 -7.69 17.16
C SER A 330 24.49 -8.27 17.85
N GLU A 331 24.53 -8.26 19.19
CA GLU A 331 25.64 -8.87 19.97
C GLU A 331 25.68 -10.41 19.86
N LEU A 332 24.55 -11.07 19.60
CA LEU A 332 24.46 -12.52 19.38
C LEU A 332 24.87 -12.94 17.97
N GLU A 333 24.75 -12.07 16.99
CA GLU A 333 25.15 -12.34 15.59
C GLU A 333 26.66 -12.12 15.36
N GLU A 334 27.36 -11.41 16.25
CA GLU A 334 28.82 -11.20 16.18
C GLU A 334 29.64 -12.33 16.85
N VAL A 335 29.03 -13.38 17.44
CA VAL A 335 29.66 -14.52 18.12
C VAL A 335 29.53 -15.77 17.28
#